data_8a9bb625e11b232b3b8be6b5957557a4
#
_entry.id   8a9bb625e11b232b3b8be6b5957557a4
#
_cell.length_a   1.000
_cell.length_b   1.000
_cell.length_c   1.000
_cell.angle_alpha   90.00
_cell.angle_beta   90.00
_cell.angle_gamma   90.00
#
_symmetry.space_group_name_H-M   'P 1'
#
loop_
_entity.id
_entity.type
_entity.pdbx_description
1 polymer ?
#
loop_
_entity_poly.entity_id
_entity_poly.type
_entity_poly.pdbx_seq_one_letter_code
_entity_poly.pdbx_strand_id
1 'polypeptide(L)'
;MKIFLALIALLLFSVNAIAVDEAADKANRAKFEKECAAMIAPGGPCADVPVGGGGRRACVAKPENLEKATPACKAVIEEWKELQKK
;
A
#
# COMPACT_ATOMS: atom_id res chain seq x y z
N MET A 1 0.69 31.87 -26.81
CA MET A 1 1.70 30.82 -26.70
C MET A 1 2.06 30.46 -25.27
N LYS A 2 2.29 31.44 -24.40
CA LYS A 2 2.61 31.16 -23.00
C LYS A 2 1.48 30.44 -22.26
N ILE A 3 0.24 30.81 -22.52
CA ILE A 3 -0.93 30.19 -21.91
C ILE A 3 -1.06 28.73 -22.33
N PHE A 4 -0.73 28.46 -23.60
CA PHE A 4 -0.80 27.12 -24.16
C PHE A 4 0.19 26.17 -23.45
N LEU A 5 1.41 26.63 -23.22
CA LEU A 5 2.43 25.86 -22.52
C LEU A 5 2.03 25.58 -21.07
N ALA A 6 1.38 26.54 -20.42
CA ALA A 6 0.92 26.37 -19.05
C ALA A 6 -0.13 25.25 -18.94
N LEU A 7 -1.04 25.19 -19.91
CA LEU A 7 -2.07 24.14 -19.93
C LEU A 7 -1.46 22.76 -20.09
N ILE A 8 -0.47 22.62 -20.96
CA ILE A 8 0.22 21.35 -21.15
C ILE A 8 0.91 20.90 -19.87
N ALA A 9 1.55 21.82 -19.18
CA ALA A 9 2.24 21.52 -17.93
C ALA A 9 1.26 21.02 -16.86
N LEU A 10 0.08 21.61 -16.77
CA LEU A 10 -0.96 21.18 -15.82
C LEU A 10 -1.45 19.77 -16.12
N LEU A 11 -1.64 19.44 -17.39
CA LEU A 11 -2.08 18.10 -17.77
C LEU A 11 -1.04 17.05 -17.40
N LEU A 12 0.23 17.32 -17.66
CA LEU A 12 1.31 16.41 -17.30
C LEU A 12 1.39 16.21 -15.79
N PHE A 13 1.19 17.27 -15.03
CA PHE A 13 1.20 17.19 -13.58
C PHE A 13 0.09 16.27 -13.07
N SER A 14 -1.12 16.38 -13.61
CA SER A 14 -2.25 15.53 -13.22
C SER A 14 -2.00 14.05 -13.48
N VAL A 15 -1.42 13.74 -14.64
CA VAL A 15 -1.09 12.35 -14.99
C VAL A 15 -0.04 11.79 -14.05
N ASN A 16 0.96 12.58 -13.70
CA ASN A 16 2.00 12.17 -12.77
C ASN A 16 1.45 11.87 -11.38
N ALA A 17 0.48 12.64 -10.91
CA ALA A 17 -0.15 12.43 -9.60
C ALA A 17 -0.85 11.07 -9.54
N ILE A 18 -1.58 10.69 -10.59
CA ILE A 18 -2.26 9.39 -10.66
C ILE A 18 -1.24 8.25 -10.67
N ALA A 19 -0.18 8.38 -11.48
CA ALA A 19 0.86 7.37 -11.58
C ALA A 19 1.57 7.16 -10.23
N VAL A 20 1.79 8.24 -9.47
CA VAL A 20 2.44 8.17 -8.16
C VAL A 20 1.60 7.35 -7.18
N ASP A 21 0.28 7.52 -7.17
CA ASP A 21 -0.60 6.77 -6.27
C ASP A 21 -0.56 5.28 -6.57
N GLU A 22 -0.61 4.89 -7.82
CA GLU A 22 -0.54 3.49 -8.22
C GLU A 22 0.83 2.89 -7.89
N ALA A 23 1.89 3.63 -8.16
CA ALA A 23 3.25 3.18 -7.88
C ALA A 23 3.46 3.02 -6.38
N ALA A 24 2.91 3.93 -5.57
CA ALA A 24 3.01 3.86 -4.12
C ALA A 24 2.31 2.62 -3.58
N ASP A 25 1.14 2.29 -4.10
CA ASP A 25 0.41 1.10 -3.66
C ASP A 25 1.15 -0.18 -4.03
N LYS A 26 1.70 -0.25 -5.24
CA LYS A 26 2.49 -1.40 -5.68
C LYS A 26 3.73 -1.58 -4.81
N ALA A 27 4.42 -0.49 -4.51
CA ALA A 27 5.61 -0.53 -3.67
C ALA A 27 5.26 -0.99 -2.25
N ASN A 28 4.16 -0.50 -1.71
CA ASN A 28 3.68 -0.92 -0.39
C ASN A 28 3.34 -2.40 -0.37
N ARG A 29 2.67 -2.90 -1.41
CA ARG A 29 2.34 -4.32 -1.50
C ARG A 29 3.58 -5.20 -1.51
N ALA A 30 4.60 -4.80 -2.27
CA ALA A 30 5.85 -5.54 -2.32
C ALA A 30 6.54 -5.60 -0.96
N LYS A 31 6.57 -4.48 -0.26
CA LYS A 31 7.11 -4.42 1.11
C LYS A 31 6.29 -5.30 2.05
N PHE A 32 4.98 -5.26 1.92
CA PHE A 32 4.08 -6.05 2.74
C PHE A 32 4.37 -7.55 2.59
N GLU A 33 4.48 -8.03 1.37
CA GLU A 33 4.77 -9.44 1.12
C GLU A 33 6.09 -9.87 1.73
N LYS A 34 7.06 -8.98 1.77
CA LYS A 34 8.37 -9.25 2.32
C LYS A 34 8.38 -9.15 3.85
N GLU A 35 7.92 -8.03 4.39
CA GLU A 35 8.03 -7.75 5.82
C GLU A 35 6.95 -8.43 6.66
N CYS A 36 5.80 -8.68 6.09
CA CYS A 36 4.71 -9.34 6.77
C CYS A 36 4.56 -10.82 6.35
N ALA A 37 5.61 -11.40 5.79
CA ALA A 37 5.58 -12.78 5.29
C ALA A 37 5.10 -13.78 6.32
N ALA A 38 5.54 -13.66 7.58
CA ALA A 38 5.14 -14.55 8.65
C ALA A 38 3.64 -14.53 8.94
N MET A 39 3.00 -13.39 8.69
CA MET A 39 1.58 -13.22 8.95
C MET A 39 0.71 -13.90 7.89
N ILE A 40 1.22 -14.04 6.67
CA ILE A 40 0.48 -14.60 5.53
C ILE A 40 0.98 -15.98 5.11
N ALA A 41 2.05 -16.47 5.74
CA ALA A 41 2.57 -17.82 5.50
C ALA A 41 1.62 -18.88 6.08
N PRO A 42 1.70 -20.13 5.62
CA PRO A 42 0.90 -21.22 6.21
C PRO A 42 1.06 -21.24 7.73
N GLY A 43 -0.06 -21.27 8.44
CA GLY A 43 -0.05 -21.19 9.90
C GLY A 43 -0.11 -19.79 10.49
N GLY A 44 0.05 -18.76 9.66
CA GLY A 44 -0.07 -17.37 10.11
C GLY A 44 -1.52 -16.94 10.24
N PRO A 45 -1.78 -15.83 10.95
CA PRO A 45 -3.16 -15.39 11.22
C PRO A 45 -3.93 -14.95 9.98
N CYS A 46 -3.24 -14.60 8.89
CA CYS A 46 -3.88 -14.15 7.66
C CYS A 46 -3.60 -15.06 6.47
N ALA A 47 -3.19 -16.30 6.73
CA ALA A 47 -2.85 -17.27 5.69
C ALA A 47 -4.02 -17.61 4.75
N ASP A 48 -5.24 -17.61 5.28
CA ASP A 48 -6.42 -18.00 4.52
C ASP A 48 -7.03 -16.88 3.69
N VAL A 49 -6.52 -15.67 3.82
CA VAL A 49 -7.05 -14.52 3.08
C VAL A 49 -6.52 -14.54 1.64
N PRO A 50 -7.42 -14.45 0.63
CA PRO A 50 -6.99 -14.46 -0.76
C PRO A 50 -6.06 -13.30 -1.12
N VAL A 51 -5.19 -13.54 -2.10
CA VAL A 51 -4.29 -12.51 -2.63
C VAL A 51 -5.11 -11.47 -3.40
N GLY A 52 -4.77 -10.20 -3.23
CA GLY A 52 -5.37 -9.11 -3.97
C GLY A 52 -6.46 -8.39 -3.20
N GLY A 53 -6.87 -7.23 -3.72
CA GLY A 53 -7.93 -6.42 -3.14
C GLY A 53 -7.64 -5.80 -1.78
N GLY A 54 -6.41 -5.91 -1.29
CA GLY A 54 -6.05 -5.33 0.00
C GLY A 54 -6.55 -6.12 1.22
N GLY A 55 -7.17 -7.28 1.01
CA GLY A 55 -7.70 -8.09 2.10
C GLY A 55 -6.65 -8.58 3.08
N ARG A 56 -5.49 -8.97 2.58
CA ARG A 56 -4.40 -9.43 3.44
C ARG A 56 -3.86 -8.30 4.31
N ARG A 57 -3.68 -7.13 3.74
CA ARG A 57 -3.22 -5.96 4.50
C ARG A 57 -4.25 -5.57 5.55
N ALA A 58 -5.54 -5.61 5.20
CA ALA A 58 -6.61 -5.33 6.15
C ALA A 58 -6.62 -6.35 7.30
N CYS A 59 -6.36 -7.62 7.00
CA CYS A 59 -6.28 -8.67 8.01
C CYS A 59 -5.16 -8.40 9.01
N VAL A 60 -3.96 -8.09 8.51
CA VAL A 60 -2.81 -7.79 9.37
C VAL A 60 -3.04 -6.51 10.18
N ALA A 61 -3.81 -5.57 9.63
CA ALA A 61 -4.11 -4.30 10.30
C ALA A 61 -5.03 -4.44 11.50
N LYS A 62 -5.70 -5.57 11.66
CA LYS A 62 -6.55 -5.79 12.85
C LYS A 62 -5.68 -5.72 14.12
N PRO A 63 -6.17 -5.07 15.19
CA PRO A 63 -5.35 -4.88 16.38
C PRO A 63 -4.72 -6.15 16.94
N GLU A 64 -5.47 -7.25 16.99
CA GLU A 64 -4.96 -8.52 17.52
C GLU A 64 -3.85 -9.12 16.67
N ASN A 65 -3.87 -8.85 15.36
CA ASN A 65 -2.83 -9.33 14.46
C ASN A 65 -1.64 -8.39 14.46
N LEU A 66 -1.91 -7.09 14.47
CA LEU A 66 -0.86 -6.08 14.43
C LEU A 66 0.08 -6.17 15.64
N GLU A 67 -0.45 -6.53 16.81
CA GLU A 67 0.37 -6.75 17.99
C GLU A 67 1.45 -7.79 17.78
N LYS A 68 1.15 -8.81 16.97
CA LYS A 68 2.06 -9.92 16.71
C LYS A 68 3.03 -9.62 15.58
N ALA A 69 2.82 -8.54 14.85
CA ALA A 69 3.66 -8.20 13.71
C ALA A 69 5.00 -7.64 14.15
N THR A 70 6.02 -7.85 13.29
CA THR A 70 7.33 -7.23 13.52
C THR A 70 7.23 -5.72 13.38
N PRO A 71 8.19 -4.95 13.92
CA PRO A 71 8.20 -3.49 13.72
C PRO A 71 8.20 -3.09 12.25
N ALA A 72 8.93 -3.83 11.39
CA ALA A 72 8.96 -3.55 9.96
C ALA A 72 7.59 -3.78 9.32
N CYS A 73 6.90 -4.86 9.70
CA CYS A 73 5.57 -5.15 9.19
C CYS A 73 4.58 -4.07 9.65
N LYS A 74 4.65 -3.65 10.90
CA LYS A 74 3.80 -2.57 11.43
C LYS A 74 3.98 -1.29 10.63
N ALA A 75 5.21 -0.94 10.31
CA ALA A 75 5.51 0.25 9.51
C ALA A 75 4.87 0.19 8.13
N VAL A 76 4.91 -0.97 7.50
CA VAL A 76 4.28 -1.17 6.19
C VAL A 76 2.77 -0.98 6.27
N ILE A 77 2.14 -1.48 7.32
CA ILE A 77 0.69 -1.34 7.52
C ILE A 77 0.32 0.13 7.78
N GLU A 78 1.12 0.85 8.54
CA GLU A 78 0.87 2.29 8.78
C GLU A 78 0.95 3.07 7.47
N GLU A 79 1.93 2.74 6.62
CA GLU A 79 2.05 3.36 5.29
C GLU A 79 0.81 3.05 4.45
N TRP A 80 0.34 1.81 4.47
CA TRP A 80 -0.86 1.41 3.73
C TRP A 80 -2.09 2.20 4.19
N LYS A 81 -2.25 2.38 5.50
CA LYS A 81 -3.36 3.17 6.04
C LYS A 81 -3.33 4.60 5.53
N GLU A 82 -2.16 5.20 5.45
CA GLU A 82 -2.00 6.55 4.90
C GLU A 82 -2.41 6.62 3.43
N LEU A 83 -2.06 5.59 2.65
CA LEU A 83 -2.46 5.53 1.25
C LEU A 83 -3.97 5.44 1.09
N GLN A 84 -4.66 4.80 2.02
CA GLN A 84 -6.11 4.66 1.96
C GLN A 84 -6.84 5.97 2.23
N LYS A 85 -6.21 6.92 2.87
CA LYS A 85 -6.82 8.22 3.17
C LYS A 85 -6.87 9.17 1.97
N LYS A 86 -6.16 8.88 0.89
CA LYS A 86 -6.07 9.75 -0.29
C LYS A 86 -7.11 9.48 -1.37
#